data_f716677d2bdc2ab49b749d388be1c97c
#
_entry.id   f716677d2bdc2ab49b749d388be1c97c
#
_cell.length_a   1.000
_cell.length_b   1.000
_cell.length_c   1.000
_cell.angle_alpha   90.00
_cell.angle_beta   90.00
_cell.angle_gamma   90.00
#
_symmetry.space_group_name_H-M   'P 1'
#
loop_
_entity.id
_entity.type
_entity.pdbx_description
1 polymer ?
#
loop_
_entity_poly.entity_id
_entity_poly.type
_entity_poly.pdbx_seq_one_letter_code
_entity_poly.pdbx_strand_id
1 'polypeptide(L)'
;MSKFANVVTIEVAPGRRDQVVTLLLAHKARLKDEPGTLQFEVLLPKDDDTKVRVYEMYRDAAAFEVHLNGPFLAQWKKETAGMVVKLHGVRCAVVD
;
A
#
# COMPACT_ATOMS: atom_id res chain seq x y z
N MET A 1 -10.20 4.33 20.37
CA MET A 1 -10.34 3.31 19.31
C MET A 1 -8.97 2.88 18.85
N SER A 2 -8.85 1.62 18.53
CA SER A 2 -7.57 1.06 18.10
C SER A 2 -7.18 1.55 16.71
N LYS A 3 -5.91 1.82 16.53
CA LYS A 3 -5.35 2.03 15.20
C LYS A 3 -5.48 0.74 14.38
N PHE A 4 -5.46 0.91 13.09
CA PHE A 4 -5.62 -0.18 12.14
C PHE A 4 -4.39 -0.24 11.25
N ALA A 5 -3.87 -1.43 11.00
CA ALA A 5 -2.73 -1.62 10.11
C ALA A 5 -3.10 -2.58 8.97
N ASN A 6 -2.48 -2.38 7.84
CA ASN A 6 -2.59 -3.29 6.70
C ASN A 6 -1.17 -3.63 6.25
N VAL A 7 -0.83 -4.90 6.28
CA VAL A 7 0.50 -5.39 5.86
C VAL A 7 0.33 -6.05 4.51
N VAL A 8 0.90 -5.43 3.48
CA VAL A 8 0.63 -5.80 2.10
C VAL A 8 1.84 -6.48 1.48
N THR A 9 1.58 -7.54 0.73
CA THR A 9 2.56 -8.16 -0.15
C THR A 9 2.08 -8.01 -1.59
N ILE A 10 2.93 -7.46 -2.44
CA ILE A 10 2.67 -7.25 -3.85
C ILE A 10 3.65 -8.12 -4.63
N GLU A 11 3.12 -9.02 -5.46
CA GLU A 11 3.93 -9.75 -6.43
C GLU A 11 3.91 -8.96 -7.73
N VAL A 12 5.08 -8.63 -8.26
CA VAL A 12 5.20 -7.82 -9.48
C VAL A 12 5.55 -8.69 -10.67
N ALA A 13 5.13 -8.26 -11.84
CA ALA A 13 5.52 -8.90 -13.10
C ALA A 13 7.05 -8.80 -13.29
N PRO A 14 7.67 -9.78 -13.97
CA PRO A 14 9.12 -9.77 -14.16
C PRO A 14 9.63 -8.45 -14.74
N GLY A 15 10.66 -7.89 -14.11
CA GLY A 15 11.28 -6.64 -14.54
C GLY A 15 10.50 -5.37 -14.22
N ARG A 16 9.40 -5.46 -13.48
CA ARG A 16 8.52 -4.30 -13.23
C ARG A 16 8.63 -3.72 -11.82
N ARG A 17 9.45 -4.32 -10.95
CA ARG A 17 9.49 -3.88 -9.55
C ARG A 17 9.85 -2.41 -9.40
N ASP A 18 10.86 -1.92 -10.12
CA ASP A 18 11.28 -0.52 -9.99
C ASP A 18 10.17 0.44 -10.41
N GLN A 19 9.41 0.12 -11.45
CA GLN A 19 8.28 0.94 -11.88
C GLN A 19 7.18 0.94 -10.82
N VAL A 20 6.86 -0.22 -10.26
CA VAL A 20 5.85 -0.33 -9.20
C VAL A 20 6.28 0.48 -7.98
N VAL A 21 7.55 0.41 -7.59
CA VAL A 21 8.09 1.20 -6.47
C VAL A 21 7.93 2.70 -6.74
N THR A 22 8.30 3.15 -7.92
CA THR A 22 8.15 4.57 -8.30
C THR A 22 6.70 5.03 -8.17
N LEU A 23 5.76 4.20 -8.65
CA LEU A 23 4.34 4.52 -8.57
C LEU A 23 3.80 4.45 -7.14
N LEU A 24 4.33 3.54 -6.30
CA LEU A 24 3.99 3.48 -4.88
C LEU A 24 4.47 4.73 -4.13
N LEU A 25 5.66 5.25 -4.46
CA LEU A 25 6.16 6.46 -3.83
C LEU A 25 5.33 7.68 -4.22
N ALA A 26 4.87 7.74 -5.47
CA ALA A 26 3.94 8.78 -5.91
C ALA A 26 2.61 8.68 -5.15
N HIS A 27 2.10 7.46 -4.99
CA HIS A 27 0.89 7.18 -4.20
C HIS A 27 1.07 7.64 -2.74
N LYS A 28 2.19 7.28 -2.13
CA LYS A 28 2.53 7.70 -0.76
C LYS A 28 2.47 9.24 -0.63
N ALA A 29 3.01 9.95 -1.61
CA ALA A 29 2.99 11.42 -1.58
C ALA A 29 1.56 11.97 -1.59
N ARG A 30 0.65 11.36 -2.35
CA ARG A 30 -0.76 11.76 -2.40
C ARG A 30 -1.48 11.51 -1.08
N LEU A 31 -1.07 10.48 -0.32
CA LEU A 31 -1.71 10.12 0.93
C LEU A 31 -1.54 11.17 2.04
N LYS A 32 -0.68 12.15 1.86
CA LYS A 32 -0.59 13.30 2.76
C LYS A 32 -1.90 14.08 2.82
N ASP A 33 -2.73 13.98 1.77
CA ASP A 33 -4.04 14.62 1.73
C ASP A 33 -5.16 13.71 2.26
N GLU A 34 -4.80 12.58 2.86
CA GLU A 34 -5.72 11.61 3.45
C GLU A 34 -5.48 11.58 4.97
N PRO A 35 -6.23 12.39 5.76
CA PRO A 35 -5.87 12.63 7.17
C PRO A 35 -5.86 11.38 8.05
N GLY A 36 -6.64 10.37 7.69
CA GLY A 36 -6.71 9.13 8.47
C GLY A 36 -5.56 8.16 8.21
N THR A 37 -4.74 8.40 7.20
CA THR A 37 -3.56 7.59 6.91
C THR A 37 -2.38 8.13 7.70
N LEU A 38 -1.93 7.36 8.68
CA LEU A 38 -0.88 7.79 9.62
C LEU A 38 0.52 7.44 9.14
N GLN A 39 0.65 6.32 8.44
CA GLN A 39 1.96 5.82 8.02
C GLN A 39 1.80 4.97 6.76
N PHE A 40 2.76 5.08 5.86
CA PHE A 40 2.80 4.29 4.63
C PHE A 40 4.27 4.08 4.27
N GLU A 41 4.77 2.84 4.39
CA GLU A 41 6.16 2.51 4.12
C GLU A 41 6.27 1.46 3.03
N VAL A 42 7.13 1.70 2.05
CA VAL A 42 7.41 0.78 0.97
C VAL A 42 8.68 0.00 1.31
N LEU A 43 8.58 -1.32 1.34
CA LEU A 43 9.66 -2.19 1.79
C LEU A 43 10.04 -3.16 0.68
N LEU A 44 11.34 -3.38 0.51
CA LEU A 44 11.84 -4.33 -0.46
C LEU A 44 12.44 -5.53 0.28
N PRO A 45 11.84 -6.74 0.14
CA PRO A 45 12.45 -7.95 0.70
C PRO A 45 13.84 -8.14 0.11
N LYS A 46 14.83 -8.40 0.96
CA LYS A 46 16.23 -8.51 0.50
C LYS A 46 16.47 -9.76 -0.34
N ASP A 47 15.69 -10.81 -0.08
CA ASP A 47 15.92 -12.12 -0.70
C ASP A 47 14.95 -12.43 -1.84
N ASP A 48 14.09 -11.47 -2.23
CA ASP A 48 13.07 -11.72 -3.25
C ASP A 48 12.81 -10.44 -4.05
N ASP A 49 13.36 -10.38 -5.26
CA ASP A 49 13.21 -9.23 -6.14
C ASP A 49 11.89 -9.24 -6.94
N THR A 50 11.03 -10.24 -6.72
CA THR A 50 9.72 -10.32 -7.37
C THR A 50 8.62 -9.71 -6.51
N LYS A 51 8.95 -9.19 -5.33
CA LYS A 51 7.97 -8.70 -4.37
C LYS A 51 8.28 -7.31 -3.86
N VAL A 52 7.23 -6.61 -3.50
CA VAL A 52 7.27 -5.36 -2.72
C VAL A 52 6.34 -5.55 -1.53
N ARG A 53 6.75 -5.08 -0.36
CA ARG A 53 5.87 -5.07 0.80
C ARG A 53 5.53 -3.64 1.16
N VAL A 54 4.32 -3.44 1.68
CA VAL A 54 3.88 -2.13 2.14
C VAL A 54 3.34 -2.28 3.56
N TYR A 55 3.80 -1.41 4.44
CA TYR A 55 3.25 -1.29 5.79
C TYR A 55 2.42 -0.02 5.85
N GLU A 56 1.15 -0.17 6.17
CA GLU A 56 0.20 0.95 6.23
C GLU A 56 -0.42 1.01 7.62
N MET A 57 -0.55 2.21 8.16
CA MET A 57 -1.24 2.43 9.42
C MET A 57 -2.28 3.52 9.28
N TYR A 58 -3.46 3.28 9.82
CA TYR A 58 -4.61 4.16 9.78
C TYR A 58 -5.07 4.50 11.19
N ARG A 59 -5.69 5.67 11.34
CA ARG A 59 -6.23 6.13 12.62
C ARG A 59 -7.22 5.11 13.22
N ASP A 60 -8.04 4.50 12.37
CA ASP A 60 -9.03 3.48 12.72
C ASP A 60 -9.49 2.73 11.47
N ALA A 61 -10.38 1.75 11.67
CA ALA A 61 -10.91 0.97 10.54
C ALA A 61 -11.71 1.82 9.55
N ALA A 62 -12.40 2.85 10.04
CA ALA A 62 -13.16 3.75 9.17
C ALA A 62 -12.25 4.53 8.23
N ALA A 63 -11.08 4.97 8.72
CA ALA A 63 -10.08 5.65 7.90
C ALA A 63 -9.53 4.72 6.81
N PHE A 64 -9.36 3.44 7.12
CA PHE A 64 -8.97 2.46 6.13
C PHE A 64 -10.03 2.30 5.03
N GLU A 65 -11.31 2.28 5.40
CA GLU A 65 -12.40 2.20 4.41
C GLU A 65 -12.40 3.45 3.49
N VAL A 66 -12.13 4.63 4.03
CA VAL A 66 -11.99 5.84 3.23
C VAL A 66 -10.86 5.67 2.20
N HIS A 67 -9.72 5.11 2.63
CA HIS A 67 -8.60 4.84 1.74
C HIS A 67 -8.98 3.85 0.63
N LEU A 68 -9.63 2.73 0.99
CA LEU A 68 -10.01 1.69 0.03
C LEU A 68 -10.95 2.21 -1.05
N ASN A 69 -11.83 3.13 -0.70
CA ASN A 69 -12.84 3.66 -1.62
C ASN A 69 -12.45 5.01 -2.21
N GLY A 70 -11.22 5.48 -1.91
CA GLY A 70 -10.78 6.79 -2.31
C GLY A 70 -10.15 6.84 -3.71
N PRO A 71 -9.99 8.06 -4.23
CA PRO A 71 -9.46 8.26 -5.60
C PRO A 71 -7.99 7.91 -5.72
N PHE A 72 -7.20 7.99 -4.64
CA PHE A 72 -5.76 7.74 -4.72
C PHE A 72 -5.45 6.27 -4.99
N LEU A 73 -6.14 5.36 -4.30
CA LEU A 73 -5.97 3.93 -4.54
C LEU A 73 -6.46 3.56 -5.94
N ALA A 74 -7.58 4.11 -6.37
CA ALA A 74 -8.10 3.89 -7.72
C ALA A 74 -7.09 4.33 -8.79
N GLN A 75 -6.45 5.47 -8.57
CA GLN A 75 -5.41 5.97 -9.47
C GLN A 75 -4.21 5.02 -9.52
N TRP A 76 -3.73 4.57 -8.36
CA TRP A 76 -2.58 3.66 -8.28
C TRP A 76 -2.86 2.34 -8.98
N LYS A 77 -4.07 1.78 -8.80
CA LYS A 77 -4.47 0.55 -9.48
C LYS A 77 -4.45 0.71 -11.00
N LYS A 78 -4.89 1.86 -11.49
CA LYS A 78 -4.89 2.18 -12.91
C LYS A 78 -3.45 2.29 -13.44
N GLU A 79 -2.59 2.97 -12.69
CA GLU A 79 -1.18 3.19 -13.08
C GLU A 79 -0.38 1.90 -13.12
N THR A 80 -0.71 0.94 -12.25
CA THR A 80 0.03 -0.33 -12.13
C THR A 80 -0.61 -1.49 -12.88
N ALA A 81 -1.66 -1.24 -13.64
CA ALA A 81 -2.32 -2.29 -14.41
C ALA A 81 -1.30 -3.01 -15.33
N GLY A 82 -1.27 -4.33 -15.24
CA GLY A 82 -0.32 -5.17 -15.98
C GLY A 82 1.05 -5.31 -15.32
N MET A 83 1.33 -4.58 -14.24
CA MET A 83 2.60 -4.65 -13.50
C MET A 83 2.48 -5.44 -12.21
N VAL A 84 1.29 -5.53 -11.64
CA VAL A 84 1.01 -6.26 -10.41
C VAL A 84 0.33 -7.57 -10.76
N VAL A 85 0.96 -8.68 -10.37
CA VAL A 85 0.44 -10.03 -10.62
C VAL A 85 -0.55 -10.41 -9.52
N LYS A 86 -0.21 -10.10 -8.26
CA LYS A 86 -1.02 -10.46 -7.10
C LYS A 86 -0.77 -9.45 -5.98
N LEU A 87 -1.81 -9.12 -5.26
CA LEU A 87 -1.72 -8.27 -4.09
C LEU A 87 -2.51 -8.91 -2.96
N HIS A 88 -1.89 -9.02 -1.79
CA HIS A 88 -2.53 -9.56 -0.61
C HIS A 88 -2.23 -8.67 0.59
N GLY A 89 -3.28 -8.24 1.28
CA GLY A 89 -3.15 -7.45 2.50
C GLY A 89 -3.66 -8.23 3.71
N VAL A 90 -2.88 -8.22 4.78
CA VAL A 90 -3.29 -8.75 6.08
C VAL A 90 -3.72 -7.57 6.95
N ARG A 91 -4.99 -7.55 7.30
CA ARG A 91 -5.58 -6.47 8.10
C ARG A 91 -5.40 -6.78 9.58
N CYS A 92 -4.88 -5.82 10.33
CA CYS A 92 -4.50 -6.02 11.73
C CYS A 92 -5.01 -4.89 12.59
N ALA A 93 -5.43 -5.25 13.81
CA ALA A 93 -5.61 -4.26 14.87
C ALA A 93 -4.24 -4.01 15.49
N VAL A 94 -3.96 -2.75 15.81
CA VAL A 94 -2.71 -2.40 16.48
C VAL A 94 -2.90 -2.61 17.98
N VAL A 95 -1.98 -3.32 18.58
CA VAL A 95 -1.98 -3.54 20.03
C VAL A 95 -1.24 -2.39 20.70
N ASP A 96 -1.95 -1.70 21.58
CA ASP A 96 -1.41 -0.54 22.29
C ASP A 96 -0.91 -0.90 23.69
#